data_50a3d7e21409eaeec3499fff61a5d60b
#
_entry.id   50a3d7e21409eaeec3499fff61a5d60b
#
_cell.length_a   1.000
_cell.length_b   1.000
_cell.length_c   1.000
_cell.angle_alpha   90.00
_cell.angle_beta   90.00
_cell.angle_gamma   90.00
#
_symmetry.space_group_name_H-M   'P 1'
#
loop_
_entity.id
_entity.type
_entity.pdbx_description
1 polymer ?
#
loop_
_entity_poly.entity_id
_entity_poly.type
_entity_poly.pdbx_seq_one_letter_code
_entity_poly.pdbx_strand_id
1 'polypeptide(L)'
;MGTKTKTITSISLVATLLFFFGIYGAYKARDFLAGPGIAFSSVSNGQTVDRSDIKIIGKVSNMANLFINGRKILPDRDGNFETEMLLAAGYNIIEARGEDKFGRETKKLLEIIYRQ
;
A
#
# COMPACT_ATOMS: atom_id res chain seq x y z
N MET A 1 -34.12 22.71 -40.02
CA MET A 1 -33.71 22.76 -38.63
C MET A 1 -33.24 21.42 -38.03
N GLY A 2 -33.47 20.29 -38.65
CA GLY A 2 -33.18 18.99 -38.05
C GLY A 2 -31.72 18.64 -37.90
N THR A 3 -30.84 19.03 -38.82
CA THR A 3 -29.44 18.58 -38.85
C THR A 3 -28.56 19.22 -37.77
N LYS A 4 -28.70 20.51 -37.51
CA LYS A 4 -27.92 21.22 -36.50
C LYS A 4 -28.27 20.77 -35.08
N THR A 5 -29.53 20.57 -34.77
CA THR A 5 -30.01 20.13 -33.48
C THR A 5 -29.55 18.70 -33.20
N LYS A 6 -29.60 17.79 -34.15
CA LYS A 6 -29.11 16.42 -34.03
C LYS A 6 -27.61 16.37 -33.80
N THR A 7 -26.83 17.19 -34.51
CA THR A 7 -25.38 17.25 -34.36
C THR A 7 -25.01 17.79 -32.99
N ILE A 8 -25.63 18.83 -32.49
CA ILE A 8 -25.37 19.40 -31.18
C ILE A 8 -25.72 18.39 -30.08
N THR A 9 -26.87 17.71 -30.19
CA THR A 9 -27.28 16.69 -29.23
C THR A 9 -26.31 15.52 -29.21
N SER A 10 -25.83 15.06 -30.37
CA SER A 10 -24.85 13.97 -30.48
C SER A 10 -23.52 14.37 -29.89
N ILE A 11 -23.03 15.56 -30.15
CA ILE A 11 -21.77 16.08 -29.57
C ILE A 11 -21.88 16.19 -28.06
N SER A 12 -23.01 16.69 -27.55
CA SER A 12 -23.26 16.80 -26.11
C SER A 12 -23.27 15.43 -25.43
N LEU A 13 -23.89 14.43 -26.06
CA LEU A 13 -23.94 13.07 -25.52
C LEU A 13 -22.56 12.43 -25.46
N VAL A 14 -21.78 12.56 -26.54
CA VAL A 14 -20.40 12.03 -26.59
C VAL A 14 -19.52 12.75 -25.56
N ALA A 15 -19.64 14.06 -25.44
CA ALA A 15 -18.88 14.82 -24.45
C ALA A 15 -19.19 14.36 -23.01
N THR A 16 -20.46 14.09 -22.72
CA THR A 16 -20.90 13.58 -21.42
C THR A 16 -20.30 12.19 -21.14
N LEU A 17 -20.32 11.29 -22.12
CA LEU A 17 -19.75 9.97 -22.00
C LEU A 17 -18.23 10.03 -21.74
N LEU A 18 -17.53 10.87 -22.50
CA LEU A 18 -16.07 11.07 -22.32
C LEU A 18 -15.75 11.64 -20.96
N PHE A 19 -16.58 12.54 -20.45
CA PHE A 19 -16.41 13.11 -19.12
C PHE A 19 -16.50 12.04 -18.03
N PHE A 20 -17.53 11.19 -18.08
CA PHE A 20 -17.69 10.09 -17.13
C PHE A 20 -16.59 9.04 -17.27
N PHE A 21 -16.17 8.75 -18.49
CA PHE A 21 -15.05 7.84 -18.74
C PHE A 21 -13.74 8.38 -18.16
N GLY A 22 -13.52 9.69 -18.32
CA GLY A 22 -12.34 10.35 -17.77
C GLY A 22 -12.31 10.32 -16.24
N ILE A 23 -13.45 10.57 -15.60
CA ILE A 23 -13.57 10.49 -14.13
C ILE A 23 -13.34 9.06 -13.65
N TYR A 24 -13.96 8.08 -14.30
CA TYR A 24 -13.79 6.67 -13.93
C TYR A 24 -12.34 6.21 -14.09
N GLY A 25 -11.71 6.57 -15.22
CA GLY A 25 -10.30 6.25 -15.48
C GLY A 25 -9.36 6.90 -14.47
N ALA A 26 -9.59 8.16 -14.12
CA ALA A 26 -8.81 8.87 -13.13
C ALA A 26 -8.96 8.23 -11.74
N TYR A 27 -10.17 7.82 -11.38
CA TYR A 27 -10.45 7.15 -10.12
C TYR A 27 -9.73 5.81 -10.02
N LYS A 28 -9.75 5.02 -11.09
CA LYS A 28 -9.03 3.73 -11.13
C LYS A 28 -7.51 3.88 -11.18
N ALA A 29 -7.03 4.87 -11.93
CA ALA A 29 -5.60 5.15 -12.03
C ALA A 29 -4.99 5.64 -10.72
N ARG A 30 -5.81 6.20 -9.84
CA ARG A 30 -5.39 6.69 -8.53
C ARG A 30 -4.70 5.59 -7.68
N ASP A 31 -5.31 4.40 -7.62
CA ASP A 31 -4.72 3.26 -6.91
C ASP A 31 -3.44 2.80 -7.57
N PHE A 32 -3.41 2.79 -8.90
CA PHE A 32 -2.21 2.42 -9.66
C PHE A 32 -1.06 3.41 -9.43
N LEU A 33 -1.35 4.72 -9.46
CA LEU A 33 -0.34 5.76 -9.30
C LEU A 33 0.18 5.86 -7.87
N ALA A 34 -0.67 5.59 -6.88
CA ALA A 34 -0.27 5.62 -5.47
C ALA A 34 0.73 4.53 -5.13
N GLY A 35 0.63 3.36 -5.78
CA GLY A 35 1.50 2.22 -5.50
C GLY A 35 1.26 1.59 -4.14
N PRO A 36 1.96 0.48 -3.83
CA PRO A 36 1.87 -0.15 -2.52
C PRO A 36 2.67 0.64 -1.48
N GLY A 37 2.15 0.71 -0.26
CA GLY A 37 2.79 1.42 0.84
C GLY A 37 2.78 0.62 2.13
N ILE A 38 3.87 0.73 2.90
CA ILE A 38 4.01 0.10 4.23
C ILE A 38 4.47 1.17 5.21
N ALA A 39 3.78 1.28 6.34
CA ALA A 39 4.16 2.18 7.42
C ALA A 39 4.17 1.41 8.74
N PHE A 40 5.25 1.56 9.51
CA PHE A 40 5.36 0.97 10.84
C PHE A 40 4.99 2.02 11.90
N SER A 41 4.22 1.60 12.92
CA SER A 41 3.79 2.50 13.99
C SER A 41 4.41 2.16 15.35
N SER A 42 4.79 0.90 15.58
CA SER A 42 5.33 0.47 16.87
C SER A 42 6.84 0.61 17.00
N VAL A 43 7.55 0.66 15.88
CA VAL A 43 9.01 0.71 15.84
C VAL A 43 9.47 1.72 14.79
N SER A 44 10.64 2.30 15.03
CA SER A 44 11.28 3.23 14.11
C SER A 44 12.59 2.62 13.62
N ASN A 45 13.00 3.00 12.41
CA ASN A 45 14.27 2.56 11.85
C ASN A 45 15.44 3.06 12.73
N GLY A 46 16.33 2.14 13.08
CA GLY A 46 17.47 2.47 13.94
C GLY A 46 17.17 2.50 15.42
N GLN A 47 15.97 2.14 15.82
CA GLN A 47 15.57 2.13 17.23
C GLN A 47 16.34 1.07 18.03
N THR A 48 16.76 1.43 19.25
CA THR A 48 17.32 0.50 20.22
C THR A 48 16.24 0.06 21.20
N VAL A 49 16.13 -1.23 21.41
CA VAL A 49 15.19 -1.82 22.35
C VAL A 49 15.92 -2.68 23.37
N ASP A 50 15.31 -2.85 24.53
CA ASP A 50 15.89 -3.61 25.65
C ASP A 50 15.23 -4.99 25.84
N ARG A 51 14.35 -5.37 24.93
CA ARG A 51 13.62 -6.63 24.95
C ARG A 51 13.85 -7.39 23.65
N SER A 52 13.96 -8.72 23.76
CA SER A 52 14.09 -9.57 22.58
C SER A 52 12.77 -9.83 21.89
N ASP A 53 11.66 -9.87 22.64
CA ASP A 53 10.33 -10.06 22.08
C ASP A 53 9.71 -8.71 21.75
N ILE A 54 9.48 -8.45 20.49
CA ILE A 54 8.82 -7.21 20.05
C ILE A 54 7.61 -7.51 19.20
N LYS A 55 6.70 -6.56 19.22
CA LYS A 55 5.50 -6.60 18.40
C LYS A 55 5.65 -5.55 17.30
N ILE A 56 5.57 -6.01 16.07
CA ILE A 56 5.63 -5.12 14.89
C ILE A 56 4.20 -4.81 14.49
N ILE A 57 3.83 -3.53 14.60
CA ILE A 57 2.52 -3.03 14.22
C ILE A 57 2.69 -2.01 13.12
N GLY A 58 1.85 -2.09 12.12
CA GLY A 58 1.91 -1.14 11.03
C GLY A 58 0.63 -1.13 10.21
N LYS A 59 0.68 -0.38 9.14
CA LYS A 59 -0.43 -0.24 8.22
C LYS A 59 0.09 -0.32 6.78
N VAL A 60 -0.65 -1.08 5.95
CA VAL A 60 -0.37 -1.19 4.53
C VAL A 60 -1.47 -0.50 3.74
N SER A 61 -1.12 -0.04 2.55
CA SER A 61 -2.04 0.58 1.62
C SER A 61 -1.81 0.03 0.21
N ASN A 62 -2.88 -0.16 -0.55
CA ASN A 62 -2.84 -0.67 -1.92
C ASN A 62 -2.03 -1.97 -2.04
N MET A 63 -2.28 -2.92 -1.15
CA MET A 63 -1.46 -4.13 -1.04
C MET A 63 -2.32 -5.37 -1.12
N ALA A 64 -1.93 -6.30 -1.99
CA ALA A 64 -2.57 -7.61 -2.12
C ALA A 64 -1.90 -8.66 -1.23
N ASN A 65 -0.57 -8.61 -1.13
CA ASN A 65 0.22 -9.56 -0.33
C ASN A 65 1.27 -8.81 0.48
N LEU A 66 1.44 -9.22 1.73
CA LEU A 66 2.45 -8.67 2.64
C LEU A 66 3.27 -9.81 3.23
N PHE A 67 4.60 -9.65 3.22
CA PHE A 67 5.55 -10.59 3.80
C PHE A 67 6.48 -9.84 4.74
N ILE A 68 6.65 -10.36 5.95
CA ILE A 68 7.64 -9.86 6.91
C ILE A 68 8.66 -10.97 7.14
N ASN A 69 9.90 -10.73 6.77
CA ASN A 69 10.99 -11.72 6.79
C ASN A 69 10.60 -13.04 6.09
N GLY A 70 9.92 -12.92 4.95
CA GLY A 70 9.46 -14.06 4.15
C GLY A 70 8.19 -14.73 4.66
N ARG A 71 7.66 -14.33 5.80
CA ARG A 71 6.45 -14.86 6.37
C ARG A 71 5.24 -14.05 5.94
N LYS A 72 4.23 -14.72 5.40
CA LYS A 72 3.01 -14.04 4.96
C LYS A 72 2.20 -13.51 6.14
N ILE A 73 1.86 -12.24 6.08
CA ILE A 73 1.05 -11.55 7.08
C ILE A 73 -0.26 -11.15 6.44
N LEU A 74 -1.36 -11.30 7.16
CA LEU A 74 -2.70 -10.95 6.70
C LEU A 74 -3.15 -9.67 7.38
N PRO A 75 -3.12 -8.51 6.69
CA PRO A 75 -3.69 -7.28 7.23
C PRO A 75 -5.22 -7.37 7.36
N ASP A 76 -5.78 -6.55 8.23
CA ASP A 76 -7.22 -6.43 8.35
C ASP A 76 -7.79 -5.56 7.21
N ARG A 77 -9.11 -5.31 7.24
CA ARG A 77 -9.80 -4.53 6.20
C ARG A 77 -9.30 -3.10 6.08
N ASP A 78 -8.81 -2.53 7.17
CA ASP A 78 -8.27 -1.17 7.20
C ASP A 78 -6.78 -1.13 6.86
N GLY A 79 -6.18 -2.29 6.60
CA GLY A 79 -4.76 -2.42 6.27
C GLY A 79 -3.85 -2.51 7.49
N ASN A 80 -4.39 -2.60 8.69
CA ASN A 80 -3.57 -2.74 9.90
C ASN A 80 -3.06 -4.16 10.03
N PHE A 81 -1.81 -4.31 10.42
CA PHE A 81 -1.21 -5.61 10.66
C PHE A 81 -0.42 -5.60 11.96
N GLU A 82 -0.25 -6.79 12.52
CA GLU A 82 0.50 -7.01 13.75
C GLU A 82 1.18 -8.37 13.67
N THR A 83 2.45 -8.42 14.04
CA THR A 83 3.21 -9.66 14.12
C THR A 83 4.20 -9.59 15.27
N GLU A 84 4.42 -10.72 15.92
CA GLU A 84 5.42 -10.83 16.98
C GLU A 84 6.72 -11.36 16.42
N MET A 85 7.84 -10.92 16.99
CA MET A 85 9.15 -11.26 16.48
C MET A 85 10.16 -11.34 17.62
N LEU A 86 11.08 -12.31 17.54
CA LEU A 86 12.19 -12.44 18.45
C LEU A 86 13.44 -11.84 17.82
N LEU A 87 14.09 -10.96 18.54
CA LEU A 87 15.33 -10.31 18.10
C LEU A 87 16.55 -11.04 18.64
N ALA A 88 17.59 -11.12 17.83
CA ALA A 88 18.91 -11.49 18.28
C ALA A 88 19.61 -10.30 18.93
N ALA A 89 20.57 -10.55 19.82
CA ALA A 89 21.35 -9.47 20.41
C ALA A 89 22.14 -8.74 19.32
N GLY A 90 22.13 -7.41 19.36
CA GLY A 90 22.79 -6.57 18.37
C GLY A 90 21.82 -6.10 17.27
N TYR A 91 22.33 -6.04 16.06
CA TYR A 91 21.57 -5.52 14.91
C TYR A 91 20.63 -6.57 14.34
N ASN A 92 19.39 -6.16 14.12
CA ASN A 92 18.39 -6.96 13.44
C ASN A 92 17.85 -6.17 12.26
N ILE A 93 17.75 -6.82 11.10
CA ILE A 93 17.17 -6.24 9.92
C ILE A 93 15.84 -6.95 9.64
N ILE A 94 14.77 -6.19 9.62
CA ILE A 94 13.44 -6.69 9.32
C ILE A 94 13.09 -6.23 7.91
N GLU A 95 12.79 -7.18 7.03
CA GLU A 95 12.40 -6.92 5.66
C GLU A 95 10.89 -7.04 5.53
N ALA A 96 10.24 -5.95 5.17
CA ALA A 96 8.83 -5.94 4.81
C ALA A 96 8.73 -5.83 3.29
N ARG A 97 8.10 -6.81 2.67
CA ARG A 97 7.89 -6.86 1.23
C ARG A 97 6.40 -6.95 0.94
N GLY A 98 5.93 -6.12 0.06
CA GLY A 98 4.54 -6.11 -0.35
C GLY A 98 4.37 -6.09 -1.85
N GLU A 99 3.27 -6.65 -2.30
CA GLU A 99 2.86 -6.64 -3.70
C GLU A 99 1.46 -6.06 -3.81
N ASP A 100 1.24 -5.17 -4.79
CA ASP A 100 -0.10 -4.67 -5.06
C ASP A 100 -0.86 -5.61 -6.01
N LYS A 101 -2.12 -5.27 -6.29
CA LYS A 101 -2.95 -6.05 -7.21
C LYS A 101 -2.47 -6.03 -8.66
N PHE A 102 -1.54 -5.13 -8.99
CA PHE A 102 -0.95 -5.00 -10.32
C PHE A 102 0.40 -5.71 -10.44
N GLY A 103 0.85 -6.41 -9.39
CA GLY A 103 2.12 -7.12 -9.37
C GLY A 103 3.33 -6.25 -9.05
N ARG A 104 3.14 -4.99 -8.68
CA ARG A 104 4.25 -4.12 -8.29
C ARG A 104 4.67 -4.44 -6.86
N GLU A 105 5.97 -4.50 -6.65
CA GLU A 105 6.55 -4.78 -5.33
C GLU A 105 7.03 -3.50 -4.66
N THR A 106 6.90 -3.46 -3.34
CA THR A 106 7.59 -2.50 -2.51
C THR A 106 8.34 -3.25 -1.42
N LYS A 107 9.49 -2.74 -1.02
CA LYS A 107 10.35 -3.33 -0.02
C LYS A 107 10.76 -2.25 0.96
N LYS A 108 10.64 -2.54 2.24
CA LYS A 108 11.07 -1.64 3.30
C LYS A 108 11.93 -2.41 4.28
N LEU A 109 13.12 -1.89 4.55
CA LEU A 109 14.03 -2.45 5.53
C LEU A 109 13.95 -1.65 6.81
N LEU A 110 13.85 -2.34 7.93
CA LEU A 110 13.77 -1.75 9.25
C LEU A 110 14.90 -2.31 10.09
N GLU A 111 15.77 -1.46 10.59
CA GLU A 111 16.88 -1.83 11.46
C GLU A 111 16.48 -1.60 12.90
N ILE A 112 16.62 -2.64 13.73
CA ILE A 112 16.34 -2.57 15.16
C ILE A 112 17.54 -3.15 15.91
N ILE A 113 17.99 -2.45 16.94
CA ILE A 113 19.11 -2.84 17.77
C ILE A 113 18.56 -3.35 19.09
N TYR A 114 18.87 -4.62 19.42
CA TYR A 114 18.55 -5.19 20.71
C TYR A 114 19.79 -5.14 21.59
N ARG A 115 19.69 -4.39 22.68
CA ARG A 115 20.76 -4.25 23.65
C ARG A 115 20.31 -4.84 24.98
N GLN A 116 21.03 -5.84 25.43
CA GLN A 116 20.77 -6.46 26.72
C GLN A 116 21.11 -5.53 27.87
#